data_6d14fe03be6cecd297dff097d36cebc6
#
_entry.id   6d14fe03be6cecd297dff097d36cebc6
#
_cell.length_a   1.000
_cell.length_b   1.000
_cell.length_c   1.000
_cell.angle_alpha   90.00
_cell.angle_beta   90.00
_cell.angle_gamma   90.00
#
_symmetry.space_group_name_H-M   'P 1'
#
loop_
_entity.id
_entity.type
_entity.pdbx_description
1 polymer ?
#
loop_
_entity_poly.entity_id
_entity_poly.type
_entity_poly.pdbx_seq_one_letter_code
_entity_poly.pdbx_strand_id
1 'polypeptide(L)'
;MARVKVGVTAHARHKKILKMAKGYRGARHAQFKKANELVMKALYYARRDRRAKKREFRKLWIVRINAAARMNGLTYSRLIAGLTKAGIEVNRKMLSELAISDPAGFTVICETAKKA
;
A
#
# COMPACT_ATOMS: atom_id res chain seq x y z
N MET A 1 53.91 -6.44 -19.00
CA MET A 1 52.59 -6.01 -19.48
C MET A 1 51.65 -5.82 -18.28
N ALA A 2 50.98 -4.66 -18.21
CA ALA A 2 49.99 -4.43 -17.17
C ALA A 2 48.75 -5.32 -17.39
N ARG A 3 48.39 -6.13 -16.41
CA ARG A 3 47.23 -7.00 -16.49
C ARG A 3 45.98 -6.28 -15.96
N VAL A 4 44.89 -6.29 -16.70
CA VAL A 4 43.60 -5.76 -16.24
C VAL A 4 43.08 -6.62 -15.15
N LYS A 5 42.89 -6.07 -13.94
CA LYS A 5 42.45 -6.79 -12.72
C LYS A 5 40.99 -6.54 -12.34
N VAL A 6 40.18 -5.91 -13.19
CA VAL A 6 38.81 -5.47 -12.87
C VAL A 6 37.70 -6.44 -13.28
N GLY A 7 38.02 -7.59 -13.89
CA GLY A 7 37.01 -8.52 -14.42
C GLY A 7 36.08 -9.08 -13.36
N VAL A 8 36.57 -9.52 -12.21
CA VAL A 8 35.77 -10.16 -11.13
C VAL A 8 34.81 -9.15 -10.49
N THR A 9 35.30 -7.98 -10.13
CA THR A 9 34.49 -6.93 -9.46
C THR A 9 33.40 -6.37 -10.39
N ALA A 10 33.74 -6.10 -11.67
CA ALA A 10 32.77 -5.65 -12.66
C ALA A 10 31.70 -6.74 -12.92
N HIS A 11 32.10 -7.99 -13.06
CA HIS A 11 31.19 -9.12 -13.25
C HIS A 11 30.22 -9.27 -12.05
N ALA A 12 30.71 -9.20 -10.82
CA ALA A 12 29.88 -9.28 -9.61
C ALA A 12 28.83 -8.17 -9.57
N ARG A 13 29.21 -6.92 -9.92
CA ARG A 13 28.31 -5.79 -10.01
C ARG A 13 27.24 -5.99 -11.09
N HIS A 14 27.62 -6.44 -12.28
CA HIS A 14 26.68 -6.74 -13.37
C HIS A 14 25.72 -7.87 -12.99
N LYS A 15 26.24 -8.93 -12.37
CA LYS A 15 25.45 -10.07 -11.94
C LYS A 15 24.41 -9.72 -10.89
N LYS A 16 24.68 -8.76 -10.01
CA LYS A 16 23.69 -8.21 -9.06
C LYS A 16 22.49 -7.62 -9.78
N ILE A 17 22.71 -6.80 -10.80
CA ILE A 17 21.62 -6.18 -11.59
C ILE A 17 20.85 -7.25 -12.38
N LEU A 18 21.57 -8.15 -13.05
CA LEU A 18 20.94 -9.25 -13.81
C LEU A 18 20.12 -10.18 -12.92
N LYS A 19 20.52 -10.37 -11.66
CA LYS A 19 19.72 -11.13 -10.68
C LYS A 19 18.38 -10.44 -10.38
N MET A 20 18.37 -9.11 -10.28
CA MET A 20 17.13 -8.33 -10.09
C MET A 20 16.25 -8.34 -11.36
N ALA A 21 16.84 -8.49 -12.54
CA ALA A 21 16.15 -8.53 -13.82
C ALA A 21 15.65 -9.94 -14.21
N LYS A 22 15.79 -10.95 -13.37
CA LYS A 22 15.27 -12.30 -13.63
C LYS A 22 13.77 -12.25 -13.91
N GLY A 23 13.34 -12.97 -14.94
CA GLY A 23 11.96 -13.00 -15.40
C GLY A 23 11.57 -11.90 -16.38
N TYR A 24 12.47 -10.96 -16.69
CA TYR A 24 12.21 -9.96 -17.73
C TYR A 24 12.27 -10.60 -19.11
N ARG A 25 11.46 -10.11 -20.05
CA ARG A 25 11.34 -10.67 -21.40
C ARG A 25 12.48 -10.20 -22.32
N GLY A 26 12.93 -11.10 -23.21
CA GLY A 26 13.93 -10.82 -24.24
C GLY A 26 15.28 -10.47 -23.65
N ALA A 27 16.05 -9.63 -24.33
CA ALA A 27 17.39 -9.19 -23.92
C ALA A 27 17.45 -8.47 -22.56
N ARG A 28 16.32 -8.08 -22.01
CA ARG A 28 16.20 -7.32 -20.76
C ARG A 28 16.61 -8.12 -19.52
N HIS A 29 16.59 -9.44 -19.57
CA HIS A 29 17.08 -10.30 -18.47
C HIS A 29 18.55 -10.70 -18.63
N ALA A 30 19.12 -10.59 -19.83
CA ALA A 30 20.45 -11.10 -20.15
C ALA A 30 21.50 -10.01 -20.39
N GLN A 31 21.13 -8.90 -21.06
CA GLN A 31 22.04 -7.80 -21.37
C GLN A 31 22.05 -6.77 -20.25
N PHE A 32 23.23 -6.54 -19.64
CA PHE A 32 23.39 -5.62 -18.51
C PHE A 32 22.84 -4.21 -18.78
N LYS A 33 23.15 -3.58 -19.89
CA LYS A 33 22.69 -2.21 -20.21
C LYS A 33 21.17 -2.13 -20.18
N LYS A 34 20.49 -3.04 -20.89
CA LYS A 34 19.03 -3.09 -20.95
C LYS A 34 18.38 -3.48 -19.62
N ALA A 35 18.97 -4.42 -18.92
CA ALA A 35 18.52 -4.81 -17.58
C ALA A 35 18.63 -3.65 -16.59
N ASN A 36 19.74 -2.91 -16.59
CA ASN A 36 19.96 -1.81 -15.65
C ASN A 36 18.95 -0.68 -15.82
N GLU A 37 18.66 -0.25 -17.04
CA GLU A 37 17.64 0.77 -17.33
C GLU A 37 16.28 0.38 -16.73
N LEU A 38 15.87 -0.85 -16.96
CA LEU A 38 14.57 -1.36 -16.48
C LEU A 38 14.51 -1.58 -14.97
N VAL A 39 15.60 -2.10 -14.39
CA VAL A 39 15.69 -2.27 -12.93
C VAL A 39 15.62 -0.93 -12.23
N MET A 40 16.33 0.09 -12.70
CA MET A 40 16.22 1.44 -12.14
C MET A 40 14.79 1.96 -12.22
N LYS A 41 14.11 1.78 -13.35
CA LYS A 41 12.71 2.21 -13.52
C LYS A 41 11.76 1.42 -12.61
N ALA A 42 11.96 0.11 -12.49
CA ALA A 42 11.18 -0.74 -11.60
C ALA A 42 11.32 -0.33 -10.13
N LEU A 43 12.53 -0.06 -9.66
CA LEU A 43 12.79 0.41 -8.30
C LEU A 43 12.19 1.79 -8.03
N TYR A 44 12.24 2.68 -9.03
CA TYR A 44 11.58 3.99 -8.95
C TYR A 44 10.08 3.85 -8.75
N TYR A 45 9.42 3.04 -9.59
CA TYR A 45 7.99 2.77 -9.45
C TYR A 45 7.65 2.05 -8.15
N ALA A 46 8.43 1.08 -7.75
CA ALA A 46 8.23 0.39 -6.48
C ALA A 46 8.27 1.35 -5.28
N ARG A 47 9.20 2.32 -5.27
CA ARG A 47 9.25 3.38 -4.25
C ARG A 47 8.00 4.26 -4.27
N ARG A 48 7.61 4.73 -5.45
CA ARG A 48 6.41 5.56 -5.64
C ARG A 48 5.16 4.84 -5.14
N ASP A 49 5.01 3.59 -5.57
CA ASP A 49 3.79 2.81 -5.33
C ASP A 49 3.67 2.34 -3.88
N ARG A 50 4.78 2.09 -3.17
CA ARG A 50 4.74 1.89 -1.71
C ARG A 50 4.16 3.09 -0.98
N ARG A 51 4.38 4.31 -1.45
CA ARG A 51 3.79 5.54 -0.88
C ARG A 51 2.33 5.72 -1.30
N ALA A 52 2.00 5.40 -2.55
CA ALA A 52 0.63 5.43 -3.06
C ALA A 52 -0.26 4.39 -2.36
N LYS A 53 0.26 3.19 -2.11
CA LYS A 53 -0.45 2.08 -1.46
C LYS A 53 -1.11 2.46 -0.12
N LYS A 54 -0.45 3.29 0.69
CA LYS A 54 -1.01 3.79 1.95
C LYS A 54 -2.30 4.59 1.72
N ARG A 55 -2.33 5.43 0.69
CA ARG A 55 -3.51 6.22 0.31
C ARG A 55 -4.62 5.34 -0.27
N GLU A 56 -4.25 4.32 -1.05
CA GLU A 56 -5.21 3.36 -1.61
C GLU A 56 -5.92 2.55 -0.51
N PHE A 57 -5.17 2.05 0.47
CA PHE A 57 -5.77 1.36 1.62
C PHE A 57 -6.68 2.27 2.43
N ARG A 58 -6.30 3.53 2.66
CA ARG A 58 -7.17 4.47 3.36
C ARG A 58 -8.48 4.72 2.62
N LYS A 59 -8.43 4.84 1.28
CA LYS A 59 -9.65 4.95 0.45
C LYS A 59 -10.54 3.72 0.61
N LEU A 60 -9.96 2.53 0.55
CA LEU A 60 -10.69 1.28 0.73
C LEU A 60 -11.38 1.20 2.10
N TRP A 61 -10.69 1.56 3.18
CA TRP A 61 -11.29 1.60 4.52
C TRP A 61 -12.47 2.57 4.58
N ILE A 62 -12.33 3.76 4.01
CA ILE A 62 -13.40 4.77 3.98
C ILE A 62 -14.62 4.23 3.22
N VAL A 63 -14.44 3.56 2.10
CA VAL A 63 -15.54 2.94 1.33
C VAL A 63 -16.28 1.91 2.18
N ARG A 64 -15.56 1.02 2.84
CA ARG A 64 -16.13 -0.02 3.71
C ARG A 64 -16.92 0.56 4.90
N ILE A 65 -16.30 1.53 5.60
CA ILE A 65 -16.95 2.22 6.72
C ILE A 65 -18.21 2.96 6.24
N ASN A 66 -18.16 3.62 5.09
CA ASN A 66 -19.30 4.34 4.56
C ASN A 66 -20.46 3.41 4.18
N ALA A 67 -20.15 2.24 3.60
CA ALA A 67 -21.16 1.23 3.30
C ALA A 67 -21.87 0.75 4.57
N ALA A 68 -21.10 0.36 5.60
CA ALA A 68 -21.65 -0.07 6.89
C ALA A 68 -22.40 1.05 7.63
N ALA A 69 -21.90 2.29 7.58
CA ALA A 69 -22.59 3.44 8.16
C ALA A 69 -23.94 3.71 7.50
N ARG A 70 -24.02 3.59 6.17
CA ARG A 70 -25.28 3.74 5.42
C ARG A 70 -26.32 2.67 5.78
N MET A 71 -25.91 1.43 6.02
CA MET A 71 -26.79 0.38 6.52
C MET A 71 -27.39 0.75 7.88
N ASN A 72 -26.67 1.53 8.68
CA ASN A 72 -27.13 2.06 9.97
C ASN A 72 -27.78 3.47 9.89
N GLY A 73 -28.10 3.95 8.68
CA GLY A 73 -28.75 5.24 8.45
C GLY A 73 -27.85 6.48 8.65
N LEU A 74 -26.52 6.30 8.64
CA LEU A 74 -25.55 7.38 8.74
C LEU A 74 -24.73 7.55 7.46
N THR A 75 -24.21 8.75 7.23
CA THR A 75 -23.14 8.98 6.25
C THR A 75 -21.77 8.88 6.95
N TYR A 76 -20.72 8.60 6.18
CA TYR A 76 -19.35 8.56 6.71
C TYR A 76 -18.99 9.83 7.50
N SER A 77 -19.33 11.02 6.95
CA SER A 77 -19.00 12.29 7.59
C SER A 77 -19.71 12.47 8.93
N ARG A 78 -21.01 12.12 9.01
CA ARG A 78 -21.79 12.16 10.25
C ARG A 78 -21.26 11.16 11.30
N LEU A 79 -20.91 9.96 10.86
CA LEU A 79 -20.30 8.96 11.76
C LEU A 79 -19.00 9.49 12.36
N ILE A 80 -18.08 9.98 11.55
CA ILE A 80 -16.79 10.49 12.04
C ILE A 80 -16.99 11.73 12.94
N ALA A 81 -17.89 12.65 12.59
CA ALA A 81 -18.19 13.81 13.41
C ALA A 81 -18.77 13.40 14.77
N GLY A 82 -19.71 12.43 14.80
CA GLY A 82 -20.27 11.91 16.03
C GLY A 82 -19.24 11.21 16.91
N LEU A 83 -18.36 10.38 16.33
CA LEU A 83 -17.27 9.74 17.09
C LEU A 83 -16.30 10.76 17.69
N THR A 84 -15.96 11.82 16.94
CA THR A 84 -15.10 12.89 17.44
C THR A 84 -15.75 13.62 18.62
N LYS A 85 -17.04 13.92 18.53
CA LYS A 85 -17.81 14.55 19.64
C LYS A 85 -17.93 13.63 20.86
N ALA A 86 -18.11 12.34 20.64
CA ALA A 86 -18.15 11.33 21.71
C ALA A 86 -16.78 11.06 22.35
N GLY A 87 -15.69 11.67 21.86
CA GLY A 87 -14.33 11.44 22.33
C GLY A 87 -13.77 10.05 22.01
N ILE A 88 -14.35 9.36 21.02
CA ILE A 88 -13.94 8.02 20.61
C ILE A 88 -12.87 8.09 19.54
N GLU A 89 -11.65 7.75 19.92
CA GLU A 89 -10.49 7.72 19.01
C GLU A 89 -10.22 6.32 18.45
N VAL A 90 -10.83 5.99 17.32
CA VAL A 90 -10.61 4.73 16.59
C VAL A 90 -10.08 5.01 15.20
N ASN A 91 -9.03 4.31 14.79
CA ASN A 91 -8.46 4.49 13.46
C ASN A 91 -9.34 3.82 12.37
N ARG A 92 -9.22 4.31 11.12
CA ARG A 92 -10.04 3.83 9.99
C ARG A 92 -9.84 2.35 9.68
N LYS A 93 -8.63 1.82 9.91
CA LYS A 93 -8.34 0.39 9.70
C LYS A 93 -9.18 -0.45 10.65
N MET A 94 -9.18 -0.13 11.94
CA MET A 94 -9.96 -0.86 12.95
C MET A 94 -11.46 -0.73 12.73
N LEU A 95 -11.97 0.47 12.39
CA LEU A 95 -13.38 0.65 12.04
C LEU A 95 -13.78 -0.16 10.81
N SER A 96 -12.93 -0.21 9.81
CA SER A 96 -13.17 -1.02 8.60
C SER A 96 -13.14 -2.51 8.87
N GLU A 97 -12.28 -2.97 9.76
CA GLU A 97 -12.21 -4.37 10.19
C GLU A 97 -13.43 -4.74 10.98
N LEU A 98 -13.81 -3.92 11.97
CA LEU A 98 -15.00 -4.12 12.78
C LEU A 98 -16.28 -4.18 11.93
N ALA A 99 -16.39 -3.32 10.93
CA ALA A 99 -17.54 -3.31 10.01
C ALA A 99 -17.73 -4.63 9.23
N ILE A 100 -16.67 -5.43 9.10
CA ILE A 100 -16.71 -6.74 8.39
C ILE A 100 -16.83 -7.89 9.38
N SER A 101 -16.00 -7.88 10.44
CA SER A 101 -15.89 -8.99 11.39
C SER A 101 -17.03 -9.00 12.43
N ASP A 102 -17.47 -7.82 12.85
CA ASP A 102 -18.55 -7.67 13.85
C ASP A 102 -19.49 -6.50 13.49
N PRO A 103 -20.46 -6.74 12.59
CA PRO A 103 -21.46 -5.74 12.23
C PRO A 103 -22.33 -5.28 13.41
N ALA A 104 -22.56 -6.14 14.40
CA ALA A 104 -23.34 -5.80 15.60
C ALA A 104 -22.59 -4.76 16.47
N GLY A 105 -21.31 -5.00 16.74
CA GLY A 105 -20.44 -4.04 17.43
C GLY A 105 -20.32 -2.73 16.68
N PHE A 106 -20.25 -2.77 15.34
CA PHE A 106 -20.25 -1.56 14.53
C PHE A 106 -21.56 -0.77 14.65
N THR A 107 -22.70 -1.44 14.77
CA THR A 107 -24.00 -0.79 14.98
C THR A 107 -24.03 -0.03 16.33
N VAL A 108 -23.50 -0.60 17.40
CA VAL A 108 -23.38 0.09 18.71
C VAL A 108 -22.55 1.38 18.59
N ILE A 109 -21.45 1.33 17.82
CA ILE A 109 -20.61 2.52 17.53
C ILE A 109 -21.42 3.58 16.77
N CYS A 110 -22.22 3.17 15.77
CA CYS A 110 -23.09 4.07 15.02
C CYS A 110 -24.16 4.72 15.92
N GLU A 111 -24.74 3.98 16.83
CA GLU A 111 -25.73 4.51 17.80
C GLU A 111 -25.11 5.53 18.76
N THR A 112 -23.91 5.25 19.24
CA THR A 112 -23.15 6.20 20.08
C THR A 112 -22.85 7.49 19.30
N ALA A 113 -22.45 7.37 18.04
CA ALA A 113 -22.22 8.52 17.17
C ALA A 113 -23.49 9.32 16.84
N LYS A 114 -24.68 8.70 16.86
CA LYS A 114 -25.97 9.40 16.67
C LYS A 114 -26.39 10.21 17.90
N LYS A 115 -26.02 9.74 19.09
CA LYS A 115 -26.38 10.38 20.38
C LYS A 115 -25.48 11.57 20.74
N ALA A 116 -24.29 11.66 20.14
CA ALA A 116 -23.33 12.73 20.32
C ALA A 116 -23.63 13.95 19.42
#